data_7f759c07e3c6d16478926cccb48d07e9
#
_entry.id   7f759c07e3c6d16478926cccb48d07e9
#
_cell.length_a   1.000
_cell.length_b   1.000
_cell.length_c   1.000
_cell.angle_alpha   90.00
_cell.angle_beta   90.00
_cell.angle_gamma   90.00
#
_symmetry.space_group_name_H-M   'P 1'
#
loop_
_entity.id
_entity.type
_entity.pdbx_description
1 polymer ?
#
loop_
_entity_poly.entity_id
_entity_poly.type
_entity_poly.pdbx_seq_one_letter_code
_entity_poly.pdbx_strand_id
1 'polypeptide(L)'
;IVEESIEIESGVELSQSYGADGIGCYTLPTPGESNADCFEFIYGCTDPDANNYDIGANTDDGNCEYSTVFCLLGDVYVSEAANQGVPADYIEVYNGGSVECTLAGFQLDDSEELEDFTFGYVILAPGDYWIGYENEEDSFSSGLGGNGDIVVFADTDGNMLTIILEESIETVDGVELSQSYGSDGVGCYTLPTPGESNADCFGFIYGCTDSLATNYSANANTDDGSCCYVTGCTDSTAFNYNQNACLDD
;
A
#
# COMPACT_ATOMS: atom_id res chain seq x y z
N ILE A 1 -32.70 15.95 35.30
CA ILE A 1 -32.04 16.26 34.05
C ILE A 1 -31.28 14.99 33.68
N VAL A 2 -31.59 14.37 32.56
CA VAL A 2 -30.82 13.23 32.03
C VAL A 2 -29.62 13.87 31.32
N GLU A 3 -28.41 13.61 31.81
CA GLU A 3 -27.17 14.03 31.16
C GLU A 3 -26.93 13.16 29.91
N GLU A 4 -26.02 13.57 29.08
CA GLU A 4 -25.67 12.85 27.84
C GLU A 4 -25.23 11.41 28.19
N SER A 5 -25.55 10.46 27.31
CA SER A 5 -25.06 9.09 27.43
C SER A 5 -23.56 9.05 27.32
N ILE A 6 -22.87 8.29 28.14
CA ILE A 6 -21.44 8.06 28.07
C ILE A 6 -21.23 6.62 27.61
N GLU A 7 -20.48 6.47 26.52
CA GLU A 7 -19.97 5.19 26.02
C GLU A 7 -18.52 5.03 26.48
N ILE A 8 -18.19 3.88 27.06
CA ILE A 8 -16.80 3.54 27.40
C ILE A 8 -16.14 2.81 26.21
N GLU A 9 -14.81 2.79 26.16
CA GLU A 9 -14.03 2.22 25.03
C GLU A 9 -14.40 0.78 24.65
N SER A 10 -14.96 0.01 25.56
CA SER A 10 -15.48 -1.33 25.25
C SER A 10 -16.79 -1.30 24.44
N GLY A 11 -17.29 -0.14 24.04
CA GLY A 11 -18.55 0.02 23.29
C GLY A 11 -19.81 -0.15 24.15
N VAL A 12 -19.69 -0.08 25.46
CA VAL A 12 -20.83 -0.18 26.39
C VAL A 12 -21.30 1.21 26.77
N GLU A 13 -22.56 1.55 26.46
CA GLU A 13 -23.20 2.75 26.99
C GLU A 13 -23.50 2.58 28.48
N LEU A 14 -23.03 3.53 29.30
CA LEU A 14 -23.33 3.57 30.71
C LEU A 14 -24.75 4.10 30.96
N SER A 15 -25.43 3.51 31.92
CA SER A 15 -26.72 3.99 32.43
C SER A 15 -26.56 4.89 33.65
N GLN A 16 -27.48 5.82 33.84
CA GLN A 16 -27.54 6.60 35.09
C GLN A 16 -28.42 5.89 36.12
N SER A 17 -27.84 5.59 37.25
CA SER A 17 -28.53 5.02 38.40
C SER A 17 -28.68 6.06 39.52
N TYR A 18 -29.83 6.11 40.16
CA TYR A 18 -30.14 7.11 41.16
C TYR A 18 -30.47 6.43 42.53
N GLY A 19 -29.88 6.96 43.59
CA GLY A 19 -30.24 6.61 44.96
C GLY A 19 -31.59 7.22 45.38
N ALA A 20 -32.09 6.82 46.54
CA ALA A 20 -33.31 7.36 47.11
C ALA A 20 -33.23 8.85 47.47
N ASP A 21 -32.04 9.38 47.56
CA ASP A 21 -31.71 10.82 47.77
C ASP A 21 -31.71 11.64 46.48
N GLY A 22 -31.90 10.97 45.32
CA GLY A 22 -31.87 11.58 44.00
C GLY A 22 -30.44 11.87 43.49
N ILE A 23 -29.39 11.43 44.19
CA ILE A 23 -28.02 11.52 43.72
C ILE A 23 -27.76 10.33 42.77
N GLY A 24 -27.29 10.63 41.57
CA GLY A 24 -27.02 9.65 40.52
C GLY A 24 -25.55 9.48 40.26
N CYS A 25 -25.19 8.33 39.71
CA CYS A 25 -23.87 8.06 39.14
C CYS A 25 -24.03 7.19 37.89
N TYR A 26 -22.98 7.10 37.09
CA TYR A 26 -22.95 6.19 35.96
C TYR A 26 -22.68 4.76 36.46
N THR A 27 -23.41 3.79 35.90
CA THR A 27 -23.27 2.37 36.24
C THR A 27 -23.35 1.52 34.97
N LEU A 28 -22.86 0.30 35.00
CA LEU A 28 -23.17 -0.66 33.94
C LEU A 28 -24.70 -0.91 33.92
N PRO A 29 -25.31 -1.07 32.73
CA PRO A 29 -26.73 -1.32 32.61
C PRO A 29 -27.15 -2.62 33.31
N THR A 30 -28.13 -2.52 34.23
CA THR A 30 -28.68 -3.66 34.98
C THR A 30 -30.22 -3.66 34.91
N PRO A 31 -30.84 -3.79 33.71
CA PRO A 31 -32.28 -3.70 33.56
C PRO A 31 -32.99 -4.85 34.28
N GLY A 32 -33.85 -4.49 35.25
CA GLY A 32 -34.65 -5.46 36.03
C GLY A 32 -33.93 -6.06 37.24
N GLU A 33 -32.71 -5.63 37.53
CA GLU A 33 -31.93 -6.03 38.70
C GLU A 33 -31.61 -4.82 39.63
N SER A 34 -30.95 -5.05 40.75
CA SER A 34 -30.40 -3.96 41.54
C SER A 34 -29.27 -3.25 40.78
N ASN A 35 -29.22 -1.92 40.95
CA ASN A 35 -28.17 -1.13 40.31
C ASN A 35 -26.78 -1.66 40.66
N ALA A 36 -25.89 -1.68 39.65
CA ALA A 36 -24.48 -1.95 39.86
C ALA A 36 -23.83 -0.82 40.69
N ASP A 37 -22.63 -1.09 41.18
CA ASP A 37 -21.81 -0.05 41.81
C ASP A 37 -21.51 1.07 40.80
N CYS A 38 -21.28 2.29 41.32
CA CYS A 38 -20.90 3.42 40.45
C CYS A 38 -19.66 3.10 39.67
N PHE A 39 -19.71 3.42 38.36
CA PHE A 39 -18.55 3.26 37.47
C PHE A 39 -17.47 4.27 37.87
N GLU A 40 -16.30 3.77 38.15
CA GLU A 40 -15.13 4.58 38.47
C GLU A 40 -14.33 4.80 37.19
N PHE A 41 -14.24 6.07 36.76
CA PHE A 41 -13.42 6.46 35.63
C PHE A 41 -11.96 6.53 36.08
N ILE A 42 -11.14 5.64 35.56
CA ILE A 42 -9.69 5.61 35.77
C ILE A 42 -9.07 6.14 34.49
N TYR A 43 -8.63 7.39 34.55
CA TYR A 43 -8.05 8.08 33.40
C TYR A 43 -6.59 7.71 33.22
N GLY A 44 -6.17 7.51 31.98
CA GLY A 44 -4.81 7.22 31.57
C GLY A 44 -4.77 6.81 30.09
N CYS A 45 -3.60 6.56 29.55
CA CYS A 45 -3.49 6.06 28.19
C CYS A 45 -3.99 4.63 28.09
N THR A 46 -5.00 4.38 27.27
CA THR A 46 -5.62 3.06 27.08
C THR A 46 -5.10 2.33 25.85
N ASP A 47 -4.25 2.95 25.05
CA ASP A 47 -3.62 2.36 23.88
C ASP A 47 -2.44 1.46 24.30
N PRO A 48 -2.49 0.11 24.09
CA PRO A 48 -1.43 -0.79 24.46
C PRO A 48 -0.09 -0.56 23.69
N ASP A 49 -0.13 0.17 22.57
CA ASP A 49 1.06 0.48 21.79
C ASP A 49 1.78 1.75 22.27
N ALA A 50 1.18 2.49 23.22
CA ALA A 50 1.81 3.66 23.79
C ALA A 50 2.82 3.32 24.91
N ASN A 51 3.90 4.13 25.00
CA ASN A 51 4.96 3.96 25.99
C ASN A 51 4.46 4.12 27.44
N ASN A 52 3.42 4.92 27.64
CA ASN A 52 2.79 5.19 28.92
C ASN A 52 1.43 4.49 29.07
N TYR A 53 1.21 3.38 28.35
CA TYR A 53 0.02 2.56 28.49
C TYR A 53 -0.25 2.20 29.96
N ASP A 54 -1.45 2.48 30.41
CA ASP A 54 -1.92 2.11 31.74
C ASP A 54 -2.99 1.02 31.66
N ILE A 55 -2.61 -0.23 31.93
CA ILE A 55 -3.51 -1.39 31.93
C ILE A 55 -4.68 -1.23 32.93
N GLY A 56 -4.56 -0.31 33.89
CA GLY A 56 -5.61 -0.01 34.86
C GLY A 56 -6.58 1.05 34.36
N ALA A 57 -6.25 1.84 33.34
CA ALA A 57 -7.11 2.85 32.77
C ALA A 57 -8.29 2.20 32.02
N ASN A 58 -9.45 2.83 32.16
CA ASN A 58 -10.68 2.46 31.46
C ASN A 58 -11.28 3.64 30.67
N THR A 59 -10.58 4.75 30.68
CA THR A 59 -10.97 6.01 30.03
C THR A 59 -9.71 6.72 29.56
N ASP A 60 -9.58 6.91 28.25
CA ASP A 60 -8.45 7.63 27.68
C ASP A 60 -8.42 9.09 28.16
N ASP A 61 -7.25 9.56 28.56
CA ASP A 61 -7.03 10.94 28.98
C ASP A 61 -6.45 11.82 27.85
N GLY A 62 -6.23 11.23 26.66
CA GLY A 62 -5.67 11.89 25.48
C GLY A 62 -4.17 12.21 25.59
N ASN A 63 -3.46 11.60 26.55
CA ASN A 63 -2.03 11.83 26.78
C ASN A 63 -1.19 10.58 26.50
N CYS A 64 -1.60 9.75 25.54
CA CYS A 64 -0.77 8.64 25.10
C CYS A 64 0.56 9.13 24.52
N GLU A 65 1.66 8.58 25.02
CA GLU A 65 3.01 8.89 24.57
C GLU A 65 3.55 7.71 23.75
N TYR A 66 4.00 8.01 22.55
CA TYR A 66 4.56 6.99 21.66
C TYR A 66 6.05 7.18 21.49
N SER A 67 6.77 6.10 21.23
CA SER A 67 8.20 6.18 20.89
C SER A 67 8.34 6.93 19.57
N THR A 68 8.92 8.13 19.61
CA THR A 68 9.11 8.96 18.42
C THR A 68 10.46 8.69 17.77
N VAL A 69 10.78 7.42 17.49
CA VAL A 69 11.86 7.13 16.56
C VAL A 69 11.27 7.32 15.17
N PHE A 70 11.60 8.45 14.54
CA PHE A 70 11.26 8.66 13.13
C PHE A 70 12.07 7.73 12.26
N CYS A 71 11.47 7.20 11.22
CA CYS A 71 12.17 6.43 10.22
C CYS A 71 13.26 7.29 9.54
N LEU A 72 14.30 6.66 9.07
CA LEU A 72 15.32 7.31 8.25
C LEU A 72 15.09 6.94 6.79
N LEU A 73 15.07 7.94 5.93
CA LEU A 73 15.00 7.72 4.49
C LEU A 73 16.22 6.91 4.04
N GLY A 74 15.98 5.82 3.30
CA GLY A 74 16.99 4.83 2.93
C GLY A 74 16.97 3.58 3.80
N ASP A 75 16.66 3.66 5.12
CA ASP A 75 16.24 2.52 5.92
C ASP A 75 14.79 2.15 5.57
N VAL A 76 13.91 3.16 5.45
CA VAL A 76 12.59 3.00 4.82
C VAL A 76 12.64 3.53 3.38
N TYR A 77 12.02 2.81 2.46
CA TYR A 77 12.01 3.16 1.05
C TYR A 77 10.81 2.53 0.33
N VAL A 78 10.44 3.07 -0.83
CA VAL A 78 9.44 2.44 -1.69
C VAL A 78 10.02 1.14 -2.21
N SER A 79 9.43 0.02 -1.83
CA SER A 79 9.87 -1.33 -2.20
C SER A 79 9.16 -1.86 -3.43
N GLU A 80 7.91 -1.49 -3.64
CA GLU A 80 7.12 -1.91 -4.79
C GLU A 80 6.11 -0.84 -5.18
N ALA A 81 5.83 -0.69 -6.48
CA ALA A 81 4.76 0.14 -7.00
C ALA A 81 4.14 -0.48 -8.25
N ALA A 82 2.85 -0.28 -8.45
CA ALA A 82 2.12 -0.74 -9.62
C ALA A 82 1.16 0.34 -10.12
N ASN A 83 1.30 0.71 -11.39
CA ASN A 83 0.51 1.73 -12.07
C ASN A 83 -0.62 1.16 -12.95
N GLN A 84 -0.98 -0.09 -12.76
CA GLN A 84 -2.17 -0.79 -13.25
C GLN A 84 -2.46 -1.95 -12.29
N GLY A 85 -2.33 -1.69 -10.99
CA GLY A 85 -2.50 -2.69 -9.95
C GLY A 85 -3.94 -3.21 -9.82
N VAL A 86 -4.10 -4.37 -9.23
CA VAL A 86 -5.42 -4.96 -8.92
C VAL A 86 -5.50 -5.14 -7.41
N PRO A 87 -6.47 -4.55 -6.71
CA PRO A 87 -7.71 -3.89 -7.19
C PRO A 87 -7.54 -2.45 -7.69
N ALA A 88 -6.42 -1.79 -7.42
CA ALA A 88 -6.08 -0.42 -7.82
C ALA A 88 -4.57 -0.27 -7.89
N ASP A 89 -4.10 0.87 -8.38
CA ASP A 89 -2.70 1.25 -8.28
C ASP A 89 -2.27 1.25 -6.83
N TYR A 90 -1.03 0.83 -6.56
CA TYR A 90 -0.53 0.79 -5.19
C TYR A 90 0.94 1.17 -5.09
N ILE A 91 1.29 1.62 -3.91
CA ILE A 91 2.66 1.89 -3.51
C ILE A 91 2.90 1.17 -2.19
N GLU A 92 4.04 0.49 -2.09
CA GLU A 92 4.49 -0.17 -0.89
C GLU A 92 5.74 0.50 -0.34
N VAL A 93 5.77 0.75 0.97
CA VAL A 93 6.94 1.25 1.70
C VAL A 93 7.40 0.16 2.66
N TYR A 94 8.66 -0.17 2.61
CA TYR A 94 9.29 -1.22 3.41
C TYR A 94 10.29 -0.64 4.41
N ASN A 95 10.30 -1.17 5.65
CA ASN A 95 11.35 -0.90 6.61
C ASN A 95 12.46 -1.98 6.52
N GLY A 96 13.49 -1.68 5.73
CA GLY A 96 14.71 -2.49 5.63
C GLY A 96 15.74 -2.20 6.70
N GLY A 97 15.47 -1.24 7.60
CA GLY A 97 16.32 -0.89 8.73
C GLY A 97 16.30 -1.94 9.86
N SER A 98 16.96 -1.63 10.94
CA SER A 98 17.08 -2.52 12.11
C SER A 98 16.29 -2.03 13.33
N VAL A 99 15.54 -0.94 13.20
CA VAL A 99 14.84 -0.26 14.28
C VAL A 99 13.38 -0.05 13.89
N GLU A 100 12.48 -0.31 14.83
CA GLU A 100 11.08 0.10 14.72
C GLU A 100 10.97 1.62 14.73
N CYS A 101 10.21 2.17 13.78
CA CYS A 101 10.12 3.61 13.57
C CYS A 101 8.77 4.04 13.03
N THR A 102 8.45 5.33 13.13
CA THR A 102 7.22 5.91 12.58
C THR A 102 7.47 6.68 11.30
N LEU A 103 6.53 6.53 10.34
CA LEU A 103 6.47 7.33 9.12
C LEU A 103 5.78 8.69 9.33
N ALA A 104 5.37 9.04 10.55
CA ALA A 104 4.62 10.28 10.81
C ALA A 104 5.29 11.50 10.20
N GLY A 105 4.56 12.22 9.35
CA GLY A 105 5.04 13.41 8.65
C GLY A 105 5.87 13.14 7.37
N PHE A 106 6.17 11.89 7.03
CA PHE A 106 6.66 11.56 5.70
C PHE A 106 5.61 11.91 4.66
N GLN A 107 6.03 12.14 3.42
CA GLN A 107 5.15 12.51 2.31
C GLN A 107 5.36 11.59 1.12
N LEU A 108 4.30 11.38 0.37
CA LEU A 108 4.28 10.58 -0.85
C LEU A 108 3.47 11.32 -1.92
N ASP A 109 4.00 11.38 -3.14
CA ASP A 109 3.35 12.08 -4.25
C ASP A 109 3.86 11.50 -5.60
N ASP A 110 3.15 11.76 -6.68
CA ASP A 110 3.60 11.57 -8.06
C ASP A 110 4.38 12.79 -8.60
N SER A 111 4.65 13.76 -7.75
CA SER A 111 5.32 15.02 -8.08
C SER A 111 6.24 15.51 -6.94
N GLU A 112 7.18 16.42 -7.27
CA GLU A 112 8.07 17.02 -6.26
C GLU A 112 7.37 18.08 -5.39
N GLU A 113 6.14 18.44 -5.69
CA GLU A 113 5.33 19.38 -4.91
C GLU A 113 4.89 18.81 -3.57
N LEU A 114 4.76 17.48 -3.43
CA LEU A 114 4.43 16.76 -2.19
C LEU A 114 3.10 17.23 -1.55
N GLU A 115 2.07 17.42 -2.36
CA GLU A 115 0.76 17.92 -1.90
C GLU A 115 -0.28 16.80 -1.72
N ASP A 116 0.00 15.55 -2.16
CA ASP A 116 -1.01 14.48 -2.21
C ASP A 116 -1.18 13.78 -0.86
N PHE A 117 -0.16 13.13 -0.33
CA PHE A 117 -0.30 12.32 0.86
C PHE A 117 0.77 12.58 1.91
N THR A 118 0.33 12.78 3.15
CA THR A 118 1.21 12.89 4.33
C THR A 118 0.85 11.79 5.32
N PHE A 119 1.85 10.97 5.68
CA PHE A 119 1.66 9.88 6.62
C PHE A 119 1.26 10.39 8.00
N GLY A 120 0.20 9.80 8.55
CA GLY A 120 -0.15 9.87 9.95
C GLY A 120 0.81 9.06 10.82
N TYR A 121 0.36 8.67 12.01
CA TYR A 121 1.16 7.85 12.92
C TYR A 121 1.12 6.38 12.47
N VAL A 122 2.04 6.01 11.58
CA VAL A 122 2.25 4.64 11.09
C VAL A 122 3.56 4.13 11.65
N ILE A 123 3.55 3.00 12.35
CA ILE A 123 4.74 2.33 12.90
C ILE A 123 5.09 1.15 11.99
N LEU A 124 6.37 1.02 11.66
CA LEU A 124 6.92 -0.12 10.94
C LEU A 124 8.04 -0.75 11.76
N ALA A 125 7.88 -2.00 12.19
CA ALA A 125 8.98 -2.78 12.73
C ALA A 125 9.98 -3.16 11.60
N PRO A 126 11.21 -3.57 11.92
CA PRO A 126 12.14 -4.09 10.93
C PRO A 126 11.53 -5.25 10.13
N GLY A 127 11.45 -5.09 8.83
CA GLY A 127 10.87 -6.07 7.92
C GLY A 127 9.37 -5.88 7.63
N ASP A 128 8.73 -4.88 8.23
CA ASP A 128 7.32 -4.58 7.97
C ASP A 128 7.11 -3.72 6.73
N TYR A 129 5.89 -3.75 6.22
CA TYR A 129 5.43 -3.04 5.03
C TYR A 129 4.24 -2.14 5.37
N TRP A 130 4.18 -0.97 4.75
CA TRP A 130 2.96 -0.20 4.57
C TRP A 130 2.56 -0.28 3.10
N ILE A 131 1.26 -0.48 2.84
CA ILE A 131 0.72 -0.54 1.49
C ILE A 131 -0.41 0.46 1.39
N GLY A 132 -0.29 1.39 0.46
CA GLY A 132 -1.36 2.31 0.09
C GLY A 132 -1.91 1.95 -1.28
N TYR A 133 -3.24 1.86 -1.38
CA TYR A 133 -3.95 1.76 -2.65
C TYR A 133 -4.51 3.13 -3.01
N GLU A 134 -4.52 3.44 -4.30
CA GLU A 134 -5.04 4.69 -4.81
C GLU A 134 -6.49 4.94 -4.36
N ASN A 135 -6.77 6.15 -3.86
CA ASN A 135 -8.08 6.60 -3.38
C ASN A 135 -8.67 5.82 -2.20
N GLU A 136 -7.89 5.02 -1.48
CA GLU A 136 -8.34 4.44 -0.22
C GLU A 136 -8.11 5.41 0.96
N GLU A 137 -8.75 5.11 2.10
CA GLU A 137 -8.58 5.87 3.34
C GLU A 137 -7.13 5.74 3.82
N ASP A 138 -6.53 6.84 4.28
CA ASP A 138 -5.13 6.93 4.72
C ASP A 138 -4.10 6.51 3.64
N SER A 139 -4.39 6.82 2.38
CA SER A 139 -3.55 6.53 1.22
C SER A 139 -3.50 7.70 0.24
N PHE A 140 -2.66 7.58 -0.78
CA PHE A 140 -2.51 8.57 -1.84
C PHE A 140 -3.73 8.63 -2.78
N SER A 141 -3.90 9.77 -3.45
CA SER A 141 -5.01 10.02 -4.37
C SER A 141 -4.58 10.37 -5.80
N SER A 142 -3.32 10.69 -6.00
CA SER A 142 -2.73 10.87 -7.33
C SER A 142 -2.64 9.52 -8.03
N GLY A 143 -3.27 9.38 -9.19
CA GLY A 143 -3.20 8.16 -9.99
C GLY A 143 -1.83 7.99 -10.62
N LEU A 144 -1.26 6.79 -10.55
CA LEU A 144 0.00 6.48 -11.21
C LEU A 144 -0.22 6.28 -12.71
N GLY A 145 0.50 7.04 -13.53
CA GLY A 145 0.33 7.00 -14.99
C GLY A 145 0.76 5.67 -15.61
N GLY A 146 -0.16 4.97 -16.33
CA GLY A 146 0.12 3.70 -16.99
C GLY A 146 1.19 3.75 -18.09
N ASN A 147 1.57 4.95 -18.57
CA ASN A 147 2.67 5.14 -19.54
C ASN A 147 4.01 5.50 -18.86
N GLY A 148 4.09 5.30 -17.56
CA GLY A 148 5.22 5.68 -16.74
C GLY A 148 4.95 6.96 -15.95
N ASP A 149 5.57 7.04 -14.76
CA ASP A 149 5.40 8.13 -13.80
C ASP A 149 6.63 8.25 -12.90
N ILE A 150 6.52 9.06 -11.86
CA ILE A 150 7.47 9.08 -10.75
C ILE A 150 6.72 8.84 -9.44
N VAL A 151 7.42 8.30 -8.45
CA VAL A 151 6.95 8.32 -7.06
C VAL A 151 8.01 9.01 -6.22
N VAL A 152 7.62 10.07 -5.55
CA VAL A 152 8.48 10.85 -4.64
C VAL A 152 8.11 10.50 -3.21
N PHE A 153 9.07 10.00 -2.46
CA PHE A 153 8.95 9.68 -1.05
C PHE A 153 9.90 10.57 -0.25
N ALA A 154 9.37 11.38 0.65
CA ALA A 154 10.13 12.40 1.36
C ALA A 154 10.03 12.24 2.88
N ASP A 155 11.13 12.53 3.58
CA ASP A 155 11.16 12.60 5.03
C ASP A 155 10.75 13.99 5.56
N THR A 156 10.65 14.11 6.88
CA THR A 156 10.27 15.37 7.57
C THR A 156 11.31 16.47 7.47
N ASP A 157 12.53 16.16 7.06
CA ASP A 157 13.62 17.13 6.86
C ASP A 157 13.65 17.64 5.40
N GLY A 158 12.80 17.08 4.53
CA GLY A 158 12.71 17.42 3.11
C GLY A 158 13.74 16.71 2.24
N ASN A 159 14.39 15.65 2.74
CA ASN A 159 15.14 14.75 1.86
C ASN A 159 14.15 13.88 1.08
N MET A 160 14.43 13.65 -0.19
CA MET A 160 13.53 12.93 -1.11
C MET A 160 14.25 11.76 -1.77
N LEU A 161 13.51 10.66 -1.91
CA LEU A 161 13.82 9.56 -2.80
C LEU A 161 12.80 9.58 -3.93
N THR A 162 13.27 9.76 -5.16
CA THR A 162 12.41 9.68 -6.36
C THR A 162 12.70 8.39 -7.07
N ILE A 163 11.69 7.57 -7.27
CA ILE A 163 11.75 6.38 -8.13
C ILE A 163 11.08 6.69 -9.46
N ILE A 164 11.57 6.05 -10.51
CA ILE A 164 10.97 6.11 -11.85
C ILE A 164 10.10 4.86 -12.00
N LEU A 165 8.82 5.07 -12.22
CA LEU A 165 7.86 4.04 -12.55
C LEU A 165 7.76 3.98 -14.08
N GLU A 166 8.20 2.90 -14.67
CA GLU A 166 8.13 2.67 -16.11
C GLU A 166 6.68 2.39 -16.56
N GLU A 167 6.43 2.35 -17.87
CA GLU A 167 5.10 1.99 -18.39
C GLU A 167 4.66 0.62 -17.88
N SER A 168 3.36 0.46 -17.66
CA SER A 168 2.78 -0.82 -17.23
C SER A 168 2.98 -1.90 -18.30
N ILE A 169 3.25 -3.12 -17.88
CA ILE A 169 3.41 -4.29 -18.75
C ILE A 169 2.51 -5.41 -18.26
N GLU A 170 1.61 -5.85 -19.14
CA GLU A 170 0.83 -7.07 -18.94
C GLU A 170 1.56 -8.27 -19.56
N THR A 171 1.66 -9.36 -18.80
CA THR A 171 2.19 -10.62 -19.30
C THR A 171 1.23 -11.27 -20.29
N VAL A 172 1.69 -12.28 -21.07
CA VAL A 172 0.82 -13.05 -21.98
C VAL A 172 -0.29 -13.81 -21.28
N ASP A 173 -0.15 -14.06 -19.99
CA ASP A 173 -1.17 -14.69 -19.14
C ASP A 173 -2.14 -13.68 -18.51
N GLY A 174 -2.03 -12.41 -18.85
CA GLY A 174 -2.92 -11.34 -18.38
C GLY A 174 -2.62 -10.87 -16.96
N VAL A 175 -1.39 -10.99 -16.49
CA VAL A 175 -0.95 -10.45 -15.21
C VAL A 175 -0.22 -9.13 -15.45
N GLU A 176 -0.73 -8.05 -14.86
CA GLU A 176 -0.01 -6.78 -14.82
C GLU A 176 1.19 -6.90 -13.88
N LEU A 177 2.36 -6.49 -14.36
CA LEU A 177 3.57 -6.48 -13.56
C LEU A 177 3.63 -5.24 -12.69
N SER A 178 4.14 -5.41 -11.48
CA SER A 178 4.61 -4.31 -10.63
C SER A 178 6.08 -4.01 -10.90
N GLN A 179 6.59 -2.98 -10.26
CA GLN A 179 8.01 -2.67 -10.26
C GLN A 179 8.50 -2.67 -8.83
N SER A 180 9.50 -3.50 -8.55
CA SER A 180 10.14 -3.61 -7.24
C SER A 180 11.46 -2.86 -7.22
N TYR A 181 11.78 -2.22 -6.10
CA TYR A 181 12.92 -1.34 -5.94
C TYR A 181 13.77 -1.72 -4.73
N GLY A 182 15.08 -1.48 -4.85
CA GLY A 182 15.98 -1.46 -3.72
C GLY A 182 16.03 -0.09 -3.02
N SER A 183 16.73 -0.03 -1.88
CA SER A 183 16.92 1.23 -1.12
C SER A 183 17.70 2.31 -1.89
N ASP A 184 18.31 1.97 -3.01
CA ASP A 184 18.99 2.89 -3.94
C ASP A 184 18.05 3.44 -5.03
N GLY A 185 16.77 3.06 -5.02
CA GLY A 185 15.77 3.45 -6.00
C GLY A 185 15.92 2.76 -7.37
N VAL A 186 16.81 1.77 -7.48
CA VAL A 186 16.95 0.99 -8.72
C VAL A 186 15.98 -0.17 -8.69
N GLY A 187 15.14 -0.26 -9.73
CA GLY A 187 14.07 -1.24 -9.80
C GLY A 187 14.11 -2.11 -11.04
N CYS A 188 13.22 -3.08 -11.04
CA CYS A 188 12.92 -3.96 -12.17
C CYS A 188 11.46 -4.40 -12.11
N TYR A 189 10.92 -4.85 -13.24
CA TYR A 189 9.60 -5.49 -13.25
C TYR A 189 9.60 -6.79 -12.48
N THR A 190 8.55 -7.02 -11.71
CA THR A 190 8.33 -8.24 -10.92
C THR A 190 6.87 -8.67 -11.00
N LEU A 191 6.57 -9.90 -10.58
CA LEU A 191 5.19 -10.23 -10.25
C LEU A 191 4.79 -9.47 -8.98
N PRO A 192 3.55 -8.97 -8.89
CA PRO A 192 3.08 -8.26 -7.71
C PRO A 192 3.17 -9.09 -6.42
N THR A 193 3.76 -8.49 -5.37
CA THR A 193 3.96 -9.12 -4.06
C THR A 193 3.60 -8.19 -2.89
N PRO A 194 2.45 -7.49 -2.92
CA PRO A 194 2.13 -6.52 -1.88
C PRO A 194 2.07 -7.15 -0.48
N GLY A 195 2.86 -6.62 0.45
CA GLY A 195 2.99 -7.11 1.83
C GLY A 195 3.92 -8.30 2.03
N GLU A 196 4.63 -8.69 0.98
CA GLU A 196 5.59 -9.80 1.01
C GLU A 196 6.93 -9.35 0.42
N SER A 197 7.96 -10.18 0.55
CA SER A 197 9.26 -9.87 -0.07
C SER A 197 9.14 -9.88 -1.59
N ASN A 198 9.75 -8.89 -2.22
CA ASN A 198 9.75 -8.74 -3.68
C ASN A 198 10.15 -10.04 -4.40
N ALA A 199 9.42 -10.36 -5.46
CA ALA A 199 9.74 -11.44 -6.38
C ALA A 199 11.06 -11.17 -7.12
N ASP A 200 11.62 -12.20 -7.75
CA ASP A 200 12.75 -12.04 -8.66
C ASP A 200 12.34 -11.18 -9.87
N CYS A 201 13.28 -10.42 -10.41
CA CYS A 201 13.06 -9.62 -11.62
C CYS A 201 12.49 -10.47 -12.76
N PHE A 202 11.44 -9.97 -13.41
CA PHE A 202 10.78 -10.65 -14.51
C PHE A 202 11.71 -10.75 -15.72
N GLY A 203 11.96 -11.97 -16.15
CA GLY A 203 12.82 -12.24 -17.31
C GLY A 203 12.03 -12.15 -18.60
N PHE A 204 12.16 -11.04 -19.35
CA PHE A 204 11.53 -10.87 -20.65
C PHE A 204 12.18 -11.77 -21.69
N ILE A 205 11.35 -12.65 -22.32
CA ILE A 205 11.73 -13.47 -23.47
C ILE A 205 10.89 -13.01 -24.65
N TYR A 206 11.49 -12.17 -25.49
CA TYR A 206 10.81 -11.56 -26.62
C TYR A 206 10.60 -12.54 -27.77
N GLY A 207 9.45 -12.43 -28.46
CA GLY A 207 9.09 -13.20 -29.64
C GLY A 207 7.61 -13.15 -29.91
N CYS A 208 7.15 -13.77 -30.98
CA CYS A 208 5.72 -13.88 -31.28
C CYS A 208 5.01 -14.79 -30.27
N THR A 209 4.04 -14.26 -29.53
CA THR A 209 3.26 -14.97 -28.50
C THR A 209 1.92 -15.52 -29.01
N ASP A 210 1.50 -15.19 -30.26
CA ASP A 210 0.27 -15.70 -30.83
C ASP A 210 0.48 -17.12 -31.42
N SER A 211 -0.20 -18.11 -30.83
CA SER A 211 -0.13 -19.51 -31.28
C SER A 211 -0.68 -19.77 -32.70
N LEU A 212 -1.38 -18.80 -33.29
CA LEU A 212 -1.87 -18.87 -34.66
C LEU A 212 -0.84 -18.38 -35.71
N ALA A 213 0.22 -17.71 -35.24
CA ALA A 213 1.28 -17.22 -36.11
C ALA A 213 2.22 -18.36 -36.53
N THR A 214 2.76 -18.26 -37.74
CA THR A 214 3.71 -19.25 -38.27
C THR A 214 5.07 -19.25 -37.59
N ASN A 215 5.45 -18.13 -36.99
CA ASN A 215 6.66 -17.95 -36.19
C ASN A 215 6.41 -17.89 -34.68
N TYR A 216 5.32 -18.50 -34.23
CA TYR A 216 5.03 -18.61 -32.80
C TYR A 216 6.21 -19.18 -32.03
N SER A 217 6.54 -18.55 -30.93
CA SER A 217 7.57 -18.99 -29.98
C SER A 217 6.93 -19.41 -28.66
N ALA A 218 6.89 -20.70 -28.38
CA ALA A 218 6.33 -21.23 -27.13
C ALA A 218 7.11 -20.80 -25.88
N ASN A 219 8.31 -20.25 -26.02
CA ASN A 219 9.12 -19.76 -24.91
C ASN A 219 8.99 -18.24 -24.70
N ALA A 220 8.42 -17.52 -25.67
CA ALA A 220 8.23 -16.06 -25.53
C ALA A 220 7.13 -15.79 -24.50
N ASN A 221 7.43 -14.86 -23.58
CA ASN A 221 6.49 -14.34 -22.60
C ASN A 221 6.15 -12.86 -22.84
N THR A 222 6.77 -12.27 -23.89
CA THR A 222 6.60 -10.86 -24.26
C THR A 222 6.55 -10.75 -25.77
N ASP A 223 5.44 -10.21 -26.28
CA ASP A 223 5.31 -10.01 -27.74
C ASP A 223 6.22 -8.89 -28.22
N ASP A 224 6.99 -9.15 -29.28
CA ASP A 224 7.87 -8.18 -29.92
C ASP A 224 7.27 -7.60 -31.23
N GLY A 225 6.01 -7.87 -31.49
CA GLY A 225 5.31 -7.45 -32.70
C GLY A 225 5.74 -8.20 -33.97
N SER A 226 6.53 -9.26 -33.86
CA SER A 226 7.07 -10.02 -35.01
C SER A 226 6.12 -11.09 -35.55
N CYS A 227 4.91 -11.22 -34.99
CA CYS A 227 3.98 -12.28 -35.39
C CYS A 227 3.69 -12.28 -36.88
N CYS A 228 3.94 -13.39 -37.52
CA CYS A 228 3.79 -13.59 -38.95
C CYS A 228 2.69 -14.60 -39.26
N TYR A 229 1.72 -14.22 -40.10
CA TYR A 229 0.57 -15.05 -40.44
C TYR A 229 0.57 -15.51 -41.89
N VAL A 230 1.46 -14.93 -42.74
CA VAL A 230 1.50 -15.19 -44.15
C VAL A 230 2.94 -15.55 -44.56
N THR A 231 3.14 -16.79 -44.98
CA THR A 231 4.40 -17.20 -45.62
C THR A 231 4.36 -17.02 -47.13
N GLY A 232 5.50 -16.89 -47.76
CA GLY A 232 5.64 -16.76 -49.20
C GLY A 232 6.94 -16.05 -49.57
N CYS A 233 7.28 -16.04 -50.86
CA CYS A 233 8.50 -15.40 -51.29
C CYS A 233 8.55 -13.90 -50.92
N THR A 234 9.52 -13.50 -50.12
CA THR A 234 9.75 -12.13 -49.68
C THR A 234 10.68 -11.33 -50.58
N ASP A 235 11.29 -11.97 -51.58
CA ASP A 235 12.15 -11.30 -52.57
C ASP A 235 11.30 -10.52 -53.60
N SER A 236 11.30 -9.19 -53.51
CA SER A 236 10.55 -8.31 -54.42
C SER A 236 10.93 -8.41 -55.90
N THR A 237 12.05 -9.07 -56.22
CA THR A 237 12.50 -9.29 -57.59
C THR A 237 12.09 -10.65 -58.15
N ALA A 238 11.57 -11.54 -57.29
CA ALA A 238 11.13 -12.86 -57.71
C ALA A 238 9.76 -12.81 -58.39
N PHE A 239 9.56 -13.73 -59.34
CA PHE A 239 8.30 -13.84 -60.09
C PHE A 239 7.09 -14.19 -59.18
N ASN A 240 7.34 -14.94 -58.11
CA ASN A 240 6.33 -15.39 -57.11
C ASN A 240 6.33 -14.52 -55.86
N TYR A 241 6.85 -13.30 -55.94
CA TYR A 241 6.82 -12.37 -54.80
C TYR A 241 5.44 -12.19 -54.22
N ASN A 242 5.34 -12.29 -52.89
CA ASN A 242 4.12 -12.03 -52.14
C ASN A 242 4.35 -10.85 -51.20
N GLN A 243 3.82 -9.68 -51.54
CA GLN A 243 3.98 -8.47 -50.71
C GLN A 243 3.39 -8.56 -49.30
N ASN A 244 2.52 -9.54 -49.03
CA ASN A 244 1.93 -9.77 -47.72
C ASN A 244 2.67 -10.83 -46.89
N ALA A 245 3.68 -11.48 -47.50
CA ALA A 245 4.51 -12.43 -46.78
C ALA A 245 5.44 -11.71 -45.81
N CYS A 246 5.47 -12.18 -44.60
CA CYS A 246 6.37 -11.73 -43.54
C CYS A 246 7.44 -12.77 -43.21
N LEU A 247 7.30 -13.98 -43.75
CA LEU A 247 8.26 -15.07 -43.59
C LEU A 247 8.44 -15.76 -44.97
N ASP A 248 9.70 -15.95 -45.38
CA ASP A 248 10.05 -16.63 -46.64
C ASP A 248 9.78 -18.14 -46.52
N ASP A 249 9.24 -18.75 -47.61
CA ASP A 249 8.85 -20.19 -47.66
C ASP A 249 9.89 -21.08 -48.38
#